data_4a7689cc3085c99631f30085742e166f
#
_entry.id   4a7689cc3085c99631f30085742e166f
#
_cell.length_a   1.000
_cell.length_b   1.000
_cell.length_c   1.000
_cell.angle_alpha   90.00
_cell.angle_beta   90.00
_cell.angle_gamma   90.00
#
_symmetry.space_group_name_H-M   'P 1'
#
loop_
_entity.id
_entity.type
_entity.pdbx_description
1 polymer ?
#
loop_
_entity_poly.entity_id
_entity_poly.type
_entity_poly.pdbx_seq_one_letter_code
_entity_poly.pdbx_strand_id
1 'polypeptide(L)'
;MRCLFYLIVIFIILNKTWQNLFILVYLILRIYNNFMENFTIGKLIKELHIALENNFNKFSKKYKLTSSQMDILIFLFQNEEKKINQRDIENYLRLTNPTIAGTLFRLEKKGFITRKLGTEDKRCKEIYLTDKSRELKEIIFEYIRNSDNKMFADISDKEKETLNNIILKLLKNIQNRE
;
A
#
# COMPACT_ATOMS: atom_id res chain seq x y z
N MET A 1 -36.72 63.38 -3.03
CA MET A 1 -36.76 62.17 -3.94
C MET A 1 -35.37 61.71 -4.36
N ARG A 2 -34.42 62.59 -4.75
CA ARG A 2 -33.08 62.17 -5.21
C ARG A 2 -32.23 61.46 -4.14
N CYS A 3 -32.29 61.88 -2.85
CA CYS A 3 -31.53 61.27 -1.77
C CYS A 3 -31.97 59.80 -1.47
N LEU A 4 -33.26 59.53 -1.57
CA LEU A 4 -33.77 58.17 -1.32
C LEU A 4 -33.33 57.18 -2.39
N PHE A 5 -33.26 57.62 -3.64
CA PHE A 5 -32.76 56.84 -4.75
C PHE A 5 -31.31 56.47 -4.60
N TYR A 6 -30.47 57.45 -4.20
CA TYR A 6 -29.05 57.16 -3.92
C TYR A 6 -28.81 56.19 -2.75
N LEU A 7 -29.63 56.29 -1.71
CA LEU A 7 -29.57 55.36 -0.57
C LEU A 7 -30.00 53.94 -0.98
N ILE A 8 -31.03 53.81 -1.82
CA ILE A 8 -31.45 52.51 -2.35
C ILE A 8 -30.38 51.91 -3.29
N VAL A 9 -29.78 52.70 -4.15
CA VAL A 9 -28.72 52.25 -5.05
C VAL A 9 -27.46 51.84 -4.26
N ILE A 10 -27.05 52.61 -3.25
CA ILE A 10 -25.96 52.26 -2.35
C ILE A 10 -26.28 50.99 -1.57
N PHE A 11 -27.49 50.81 -1.06
CA PHE A 11 -27.95 49.62 -0.35
C PHE A 11 -27.92 48.37 -1.27
N ILE A 12 -28.35 48.51 -2.52
CA ILE A 12 -28.31 47.41 -3.51
C ILE A 12 -26.88 47.04 -3.86
N ILE A 13 -26.01 48.06 -4.05
CA ILE A 13 -24.58 47.81 -4.33
C ILE A 13 -23.87 47.16 -3.13
N LEU A 14 -24.13 47.66 -1.93
CA LEU A 14 -23.58 47.06 -0.70
C LEU A 14 -24.10 45.63 -0.48
N ASN A 15 -25.40 45.39 -0.73
CA ASN A 15 -25.97 44.05 -0.59
C ASN A 15 -25.41 43.07 -1.63
N LYS A 16 -25.17 43.54 -2.86
CA LYS A 16 -24.49 42.76 -3.92
C LYS A 16 -23.04 42.46 -3.59
N THR A 17 -22.33 43.39 -2.97
CA THR A 17 -20.95 43.18 -2.53
C THR A 17 -20.87 42.20 -1.37
N TRP A 18 -21.80 42.23 -0.41
CA TRP A 18 -21.90 41.27 0.66
C TRP A 18 -22.26 39.85 0.19
N GLN A 19 -23.18 39.75 -0.78
CA GLN A 19 -23.50 38.46 -1.41
C GLN A 19 -22.27 37.87 -2.13
N ASN A 20 -21.54 38.68 -2.88
CA ASN A 20 -20.33 38.25 -3.55
C ASN A 20 -19.23 37.86 -2.56
N LEU A 21 -19.11 38.57 -1.44
CA LEU A 21 -18.18 38.21 -0.36
C LEU A 21 -18.57 36.89 0.31
N PHE A 22 -19.85 36.66 0.57
CA PHE A 22 -20.35 35.39 1.09
C PHE A 22 -20.09 34.22 0.15
N ILE A 23 -20.31 34.41 -1.14
CA ILE A 23 -20.02 33.40 -2.16
C ILE A 23 -18.52 33.14 -2.24
N LEU A 24 -17.68 34.18 -2.19
CA LEU A 24 -16.23 34.04 -2.19
C LEU A 24 -15.72 33.28 -0.95
N VAL A 25 -16.20 33.66 0.23
CA VAL A 25 -15.88 32.96 1.49
C VAL A 25 -16.35 31.48 1.43
N TYR A 26 -17.57 31.23 0.95
CA TYR A 26 -18.06 29.86 0.77
C TYR A 26 -17.18 29.05 -0.19
N LEU A 27 -16.78 29.63 -1.33
CA LEU A 27 -15.89 28.99 -2.29
C LEU A 27 -14.50 28.73 -1.70
N ILE A 28 -13.95 29.69 -0.96
CA ILE A 28 -12.67 29.53 -0.28
C ILE A 28 -12.75 28.42 0.79
N LEU A 29 -13.83 28.38 1.60
CA LEU A 29 -14.04 27.35 2.60
C LEU A 29 -14.25 25.98 1.93
N ARG A 30 -14.96 25.93 0.82
CA ARG A 30 -15.16 24.68 0.05
C ARG A 30 -13.87 24.18 -0.57
N ILE A 31 -13.05 25.08 -1.13
CA ILE A 31 -11.72 24.74 -1.65
C ILE A 31 -10.81 24.28 -0.52
N TYR A 32 -10.82 24.98 0.62
CA TYR A 32 -10.05 24.64 1.81
C TYR A 32 -10.46 23.27 2.37
N ASN A 33 -11.76 23.00 2.51
CA ASN A 33 -12.26 21.70 2.99
C ASN A 33 -11.91 20.57 2.01
N ASN A 34 -12.12 20.76 0.70
CA ASN A 34 -11.69 19.81 -0.33
C ASN A 34 -10.17 19.57 -0.29
N PHE A 35 -9.38 20.63 -0.07
CA PHE A 35 -7.95 20.53 0.07
C PHE A 35 -7.59 19.72 1.33
N MET A 36 -8.20 20.01 2.47
CA MET A 36 -7.97 19.30 3.74
C MET A 36 -8.45 17.85 3.70
N GLU A 37 -9.60 17.55 3.09
CA GLU A 37 -10.08 16.17 2.89
C GLU A 37 -9.14 15.36 2.00
N ASN A 38 -8.48 16.01 1.05
CA ASN A 38 -7.51 15.37 0.16
C ASN A 38 -6.15 15.09 0.80
N PHE A 39 -5.84 15.72 1.94
CA PHE A 39 -4.53 15.63 2.62
C PHE A 39 -4.56 14.86 3.94
N THR A 40 -5.53 13.97 4.16
CA THR A 40 -5.43 13.09 5.33
C THR A 40 -4.24 12.13 5.16
N ILE A 41 -3.43 11.99 6.22
CA ILE A 41 -2.28 11.05 6.22
C ILE A 41 -2.71 9.65 5.78
N GLY A 42 -3.90 9.19 6.21
CA GLY A 42 -4.44 7.90 5.79
C GLY A 42 -4.65 7.78 4.28
N LYS A 43 -5.08 8.86 3.61
CA LYS A 43 -5.22 8.89 2.15
C LYS A 43 -3.85 8.84 1.47
N LEU A 44 -2.87 9.59 1.95
CA LEU A 44 -1.50 9.57 1.41
C LEU A 44 -0.85 8.19 1.57
N ILE A 45 -1.03 7.53 2.71
CA ILE A 45 -0.56 6.16 2.93
C ILE A 45 -1.21 5.20 1.92
N LYS A 46 -2.53 5.34 1.68
CA LYS A 46 -3.24 4.53 0.69
C LYS A 46 -2.72 4.79 -0.73
N GLU A 47 -2.51 6.03 -1.12
CA GLU A 47 -1.96 6.39 -2.44
C GLU A 47 -0.55 5.85 -2.63
N LEU A 48 0.30 5.97 -1.60
CA LEU A 48 1.64 5.38 -1.59
C LEU A 48 1.58 3.86 -1.77
N HIS A 49 0.74 3.18 -0.99
CA HIS A 49 0.53 1.73 -1.12
C HIS A 49 0.11 1.35 -2.54
N ILE A 50 -0.87 2.04 -3.12
CA ILE A 50 -1.34 1.78 -4.49
C ILE A 50 -0.21 1.98 -5.51
N ALA A 51 0.61 3.02 -5.36
CA ALA A 51 1.74 3.28 -6.26
C ALA A 51 2.79 2.18 -6.20
N LEU A 52 3.15 1.72 -4.98
CA LEU A 52 4.09 0.62 -4.76
C LEU A 52 3.54 -0.69 -5.33
N GLU A 53 2.29 -1.03 -5.05
CA GLU A 53 1.61 -2.21 -5.57
C GLU A 53 1.57 -2.22 -7.10
N ASN A 54 1.25 -1.09 -7.74
CA ASN A 54 1.22 -0.98 -9.19
C ASN A 54 2.60 -1.24 -9.81
N ASN A 55 3.67 -0.73 -9.21
CA ASN A 55 5.03 -0.95 -9.67
C ASN A 55 5.44 -2.42 -9.50
N PHE A 56 5.14 -2.99 -8.34
CA PHE A 56 5.41 -4.40 -8.05
C PHE A 56 4.63 -5.35 -8.97
N ASN A 57 3.36 -5.04 -9.24
CA ASN A 57 2.55 -5.78 -10.20
C ASN A 57 3.13 -5.74 -11.63
N LYS A 58 3.63 -4.57 -12.08
CA LYS A 58 4.30 -4.45 -13.39
C LYS A 58 5.57 -5.31 -13.46
N PHE A 59 6.35 -5.32 -12.38
CA PHE A 59 7.54 -6.16 -12.27
C PHE A 59 7.18 -7.64 -12.29
N SER A 60 6.24 -8.08 -11.44
CA SER A 60 5.81 -9.47 -11.31
C SER A 60 5.29 -10.05 -12.64
N LYS A 61 4.53 -9.25 -13.41
CA LYS A 61 4.00 -9.65 -14.73
C LYS A 61 5.08 -10.02 -15.74
N LYS A 62 6.29 -9.44 -15.66
CA LYS A 62 7.41 -9.81 -16.55
C LYS A 62 7.79 -11.29 -16.42
N TYR A 63 7.57 -11.86 -15.23
CA TYR A 63 7.84 -13.26 -14.91
C TYR A 63 6.58 -14.14 -14.95
N LYS A 64 5.48 -13.61 -15.51
CA LYS A 64 4.16 -14.27 -15.56
C LYS A 64 3.64 -14.65 -14.18
N LEU A 65 3.97 -13.85 -13.16
CA LEU A 65 3.51 -13.98 -11.78
C LEU A 65 2.58 -12.83 -11.41
N THR A 66 1.72 -13.06 -10.42
CA THR A 66 0.99 -11.99 -9.71
C THR A 66 1.82 -11.49 -8.52
N SER A 67 1.53 -10.29 -7.99
CA SER A 67 2.18 -9.81 -6.76
C SER A 67 2.04 -10.82 -5.62
N SER A 68 0.85 -11.35 -5.37
CA SER A 68 0.67 -12.35 -4.30
C SER A 68 1.46 -13.65 -4.51
N GLN A 69 1.72 -14.06 -5.75
CA GLN A 69 2.61 -15.18 -6.04
C GLN A 69 4.06 -14.82 -5.76
N MET A 70 4.44 -13.60 -6.08
CA MET A 70 5.78 -13.08 -5.83
C MET A 70 6.04 -12.92 -4.32
N ASP A 71 5.05 -12.42 -3.56
CA ASP A 71 5.14 -12.28 -2.09
C ASP A 71 5.38 -13.62 -1.41
N ILE A 72 4.71 -14.69 -1.86
CA ILE A 72 4.96 -16.05 -1.35
C ILE A 72 6.40 -16.49 -1.65
N LEU A 73 6.90 -16.24 -2.86
CA LEU A 73 8.29 -16.59 -3.20
C LEU A 73 9.28 -15.81 -2.35
N ILE A 74 9.06 -14.51 -2.15
CA ILE A 74 9.90 -13.66 -1.28
C ILE A 74 9.93 -14.23 0.15
N PHE A 75 8.76 -14.56 0.71
CA PHE A 75 8.68 -15.17 2.04
C PHE A 75 9.46 -16.48 2.13
N LEU A 76 9.33 -17.34 1.11
CA LEU A 76 10.06 -18.61 1.06
C LEU A 76 11.58 -18.40 0.94
N PHE A 77 12.05 -17.42 0.14
CA PHE A 77 13.45 -17.06 0.04
C PHE A 77 14.05 -16.56 1.36
N GLN A 78 13.27 -15.79 2.13
CA GLN A 78 13.68 -15.29 3.43
C GLN A 78 13.72 -16.36 4.52
N ASN A 79 13.12 -17.53 4.28
CA ASN A 79 13.00 -18.61 5.24
C ASN A 79 13.47 -19.97 4.66
N GLU A 80 14.42 -19.97 3.73
CA GLU A 80 14.88 -21.20 3.04
C GLU A 80 15.39 -22.31 3.98
N GLU A 81 15.90 -21.92 5.14
CA GLU A 81 16.44 -22.87 6.15
C GLU A 81 15.35 -23.46 7.06
N LYS A 82 14.12 -22.99 6.94
CA LYS A 82 12.99 -23.44 7.78
C LYS A 82 12.06 -24.37 7.02
N LYS A 83 11.45 -25.28 7.72
CA LYS A 83 10.33 -26.07 7.20
C LYS A 83 9.09 -25.19 7.18
N ILE A 84 8.66 -24.77 6.01
CA ILE A 84 7.51 -23.89 5.82
C ILE A 84 6.31 -24.69 5.33
N ASN A 85 5.18 -24.49 5.97
CA ASN A 85 3.88 -25.02 5.56
C ASN A 85 2.92 -23.87 5.17
N GLN A 86 1.72 -24.23 4.71
CA GLN A 86 0.72 -23.26 4.26
C GLN A 86 0.30 -22.29 5.37
N ARG A 87 0.18 -22.76 6.62
CA ARG A 87 -0.26 -21.94 7.75
C ARG A 87 0.75 -20.84 8.09
N ASP A 88 2.06 -21.11 7.91
CA ASP A 88 3.09 -20.11 8.12
C ASP A 88 2.94 -18.95 7.12
N ILE A 89 2.58 -19.26 5.86
CA ILE A 89 2.33 -18.26 4.82
C ILE A 89 1.04 -17.49 5.11
N GLU A 90 -0.03 -18.15 5.56
CA GLU A 90 -1.28 -17.52 5.96
C GLU A 90 -1.06 -16.50 7.07
N ASN A 91 -0.30 -16.88 8.09
CA ASN A 91 0.03 -16.01 9.21
C ASN A 91 0.87 -14.80 8.77
N TYR A 92 1.86 -15.03 7.92
CA TYR A 92 2.74 -13.95 7.43
C TYR A 92 2.01 -12.95 6.54
N LEU A 93 1.27 -13.45 5.55
CA LEU A 93 0.55 -12.60 4.59
C LEU A 93 -0.80 -12.10 5.13
N ARG A 94 -1.27 -12.62 6.27
CA ARG A 94 -2.59 -12.32 6.84
C ARG A 94 -3.74 -12.55 5.84
N LEU A 95 -3.61 -13.60 5.05
CA LEU A 95 -4.60 -13.98 4.04
C LEU A 95 -5.31 -15.27 4.45
N THR A 96 -6.53 -15.46 3.94
CA THR A 96 -7.33 -16.63 4.26
C THR A 96 -6.80 -17.91 3.61
N ASN A 97 -7.04 -19.05 4.27
CA ASN A 97 -6.65 -20.37 3.80
C ASN A 97 -7.01 -20.64 2.32
N PRO A 98 -8.26 -20.41 1.83
CA PRO A 98 -8.59 -20.65 0.42
C PRO A 98 -7.77 -19.83 -0.56
N THR A 99 -7.46 -18.57 -0.19
CA THR A 99 -6.66 -17.66 -1.03
C THR A 99 -5.23 -18.17 -1.18
N ILE A 100 -4.60 -18.55 -0.06
CA ILE A 100 -3.24 -19.10 -0.06
C ILE A 100 -3.20 -20.46 -0.78
N ALA A 101 -4.13 -21.37 -0.49
CA ALA A 101 -4.21 -22.68 -1.14
C ALA A 101 -4.28 -22.54 -2.67
N GLY A 102 -5.14 -21.65 -3.17
CA GLY A 102 -5.26 -21.40 -4.62
C GLY A 102 -4.02 -20.76 -5.22
N THR A 103 -3.32 -19.91 -4.47
CA THR A 103 -2.07 -19.27 -4.93
C THR A 103 -0.92 -20.28 -4.98
N LEU A 104 -0.78 -21.11 -3.94
CA LEU A 104 0.20 -22.20 -3.89
C LEU A 104 -0.02 -23.23 -5.01
N PHE A 105 -1.28 -23.62 -5.27
CA PHE A 105 -1.61 -24.51 -6.39
C PHE A 105 -1.13 -23.94 -7.72
N ARG A 106 -1.34 -22.65 -7.97
CA ARG A 106 -0.88 -21.98 -9.19
C ARG A 106 0.63 -21.89 -9.29
N LEU A 107 1.33 -21.62 -8.15
CA LEU A 107 2.80 -21.61 -8.11
C LEU A 107 3.39 -22.99 -8.39
N GLU A 108 2.79 -24.04 -7.81
CA GLU A 108 3.20 -25.44 -8.04
C GLU A 108 2.97 -25.84 -9.51
N LYS A 109 1.79 -25.53 -10.09
CA LYS A 109 1.49 -25.77 -11.50
C LYS A 109 2.45 -25.04 -12.46
N LYS A 110 2.94 -23.85 -12.05
CA LYS A 110 3.95 -23.09 -12.81
C LYS A 110 5.38 -23.61 -12.57
N GLY A 111 5.58 -24.56 -11.66
CA GLY A 111 6.88 -25.15 -11.35
C GLY A 111 7.78 -24.28 -10.51
N PHE A 112 7.26 -23.30 -9.74
CA PHE A 112 8.06 -22.46 -8.84
C PHE A 112 8.24 -23.08 -7.45
N ILE A 113 7.29 -23.91 -7.03
CA ILE A 113 7.37 -24.62 -5.76
C ILE A 113 7.00 -26.08 -5.95
N THR A 114 7.37 -26.91 -4.96
CA THR A 114 6.88 -28.27 -4.77
C THR A 114 6.32 -28.41 -3.37
N ARG A 115 5.36 -29.33 -3.19
CA ARG A 115 4.77 -29.63 -1.87
C ARG A 115 4.98 -31.10 -1.56
N LYS A 116 5.60 -31.39 -0.41
CA LYS A 116 5.84 -32.76 0.05
C LYS A 116 5.18 -32.98 1.40
N LEU A 117 4.83 -34.20 1.75
CA LEU A 117 4.35 -34.53 3.09
C LEU A 117 5.42 -34.19 4.11
N GLY A 118 5.01 -33.53 5.19
CA GLY A 118 5.91 -33.17 6.27
C GLY A 118 6.57 -34.40 6.90
N THR A 119 7.81 -34.25 7.29
CA THR A 119 8.59 -35.33 7.93
C THR A 119 8.16 -35.57 9.37
N GLU A 120 7.73 -34.54 10.08
CA GLU A 120 7.32 -34.58 11.49
C GLU A 120 5.80 -34.77 11.64
N ASP A 121 5.01 -34.05 10.84
CA ASP A 121 3.55 -34.21 10.78
C ASP A 121 3.11 -34.45 9.33
N LYS A 122 2.75 -35.69 9.04
CA LYS A 122 2.25 -36.12 7.74
C LYS A 122 0.91 -35.49 7.32
N ARG A 123 0.21 -34.80 8.23
CA ARG A 123 -1.02 -34.05 7.94
C ARG A 123 -0.71 -32.71 7.28
N CYS A 124 0.48 -32.17 7.47
CA CYS A 124 0.91 -30.92 6.89
C CYS A 124 1.78 -31.16 5.66
N LYS A 125 1.65 -30.32 4.62
CA LYS A 125 2.55 -30.33 3.46
C LYS A 125 3.57 -29.22 3.63
N GLU A 126 4.83 -29.60 3.59
CA GLU A 126 5.95 -28.65 3.53
C GLU A 126 6.14 -28.14 2.10
N ILE A 127 6.50 -26.87 1.97
CA ILE A 127 6.62 -26.14 0.71
C ILE A 127 8.09 -25.86 0.44
N TYR A 128 8.55 -26.23 -0.75
CA TYR A 128 9.94 -26.11 -1.16
C TYR A 128 10.05 -25.30 -2.45
N LEU A 129 11.08 -24.46 -2.51
CA LEU A 129 11.47 -23.75 -3.72
C LEU A 129 12.09 -24.73 -4.73
N THR A 130 11.85 -24.47 -6.02
CA THR A 130 12.51 -25.18 -7.12
C THR A 130 13.71 -24.37 -7.64
N ASP A 131 14.54 -24.99 -8.48
CA ASP A 131 15.67 -24.27 -9.12
C ASP A 131 15.16 -23.11 -9.98
N LYS A 132 14.04 -23.30 -10.67
CA LYS A 132 13.36 -22.24 -11.41
C LYS A 132 13.02 -21.01 -10.56
N SER A 133 12.58 -21.21 -9.33
CA SER A 133 12.33 -20.07 -8.44
C SER A 133 13.61 -19.44 -7.92
N ARG A 134 14.64 -20.24 -7.64
CA ARG A 134 15.95 -19.76 -7.18
C ARG A 134 16.65 -18.86 -8.20
N GLU A 135 16.49 -19.14 -9.51
CA GLU A 135 16.98 -18.28 -10.59
C GLU A 135 16.39 -16.85 -10.51
N LEU A 136 15.19 -16.68 -9.93
CA LEU A 136 14.57 -15.36 -9.76
C LEU A 136 15.01 -14.64 -8.48
N LYS A 137 15.65 -15.31 -7.54
CA LYS A 137 15.93 -14.78 -6.20
C LYS A 137 16.69 -13.45 -6.27
N GLU A 138 17.86 -13.44 -6.91
CA GLU A 138 18.67 -12.24 -7.01
C GLU A 138 17.98 -11.12 -7.77
N ILE A 139 17.27 -11.43 -8.83
CA ILE A 139 16.52 -10.47 -9.64
C ILE A 139 15.43 -9.79 -8.80
N ILE A 140 14.73 -10.55 -7.97
CA ILE A 140 13.68 -10.04 -7.09
C ILE A 140 14.27 -9.14 -6.02
N PHE A 141 15.34 -9.59 -5.34
CA PHE A 141 15.97 -8.78 -4.29
C PHE A 141 16.65 -7.54 -4.84
N GLU A 142 17.22 -7.60 -6.03
CA GLU A 142 17.76 -6.42 -6.72
C GLU A 142 16.65 -5.42 -7.07
N TYR A 143 15.50 -5.89 -7.56
CA TYR A 143 14.35 -5.03 -7.80
C TYR A 143 13.89 -4.34 -6.52
N ILE A 144 13.79 -5.07 -5.40
CA ILE A 144 13.39 -4.51 -4.11
C ILE A 144 14.38 -3.43 -3.67
N ARG A 145 15.69 -3.72 -3.68
CA ARG A 145 16.74 -2.74 -3.32
C ARG A 145 16.69 -1.48 -4.19
N ASN A 146 16.51 -1.65 -5.50
CA ASN A 146 16.43 -0.52 -6.44
C ASN A 146 15.15 0.29 -6.25
N SER A 147 14.03 -0.35 -5.91
CA SER A 147 12.77 0.31 -5.60
C SER A 147 12.88 1.14 -4.33
N ASP A 148 13.49 0.58 -3.27
CA ASP A 148 13.74 1.28 -2.02
C ASP A 148 14.67 2.47 -2.23
N ASN A 149 15.77 2.31 -2.95
CA ASN A 149 16.69 3.39 -3.25
C ASN A 149 16.02 4.54 -4.00
N LYS A 150 15.14 4.23 -4.96
CA LYS A 150 14.37 5.25 -5.69
C LYS A 150 13.33 5.93 -4.80
N MET A 151 12.62 5.16 -3.98
CA MET A 151 11.60 5.69 -3.07
C MET A 151 12.20 6.63 -2.03
N PHE A 152 13.42 6.33 -1.56
CA PHE A 152 14.13 7.11 -0.55
C PHE A 152 15.21 8.03 -1.13
N ALA A 153 15.21 8.30 -2.45
CA ALA A 153 16.02 9.37 -3.01
C ALA A 153 15.66 10.69 -2.31
N ASP A 154 16.65 11.51 -2.03
CA ASP A 154 16.50 12.82 -1.36
C ASP A 154 15.96 12.76 0.10
N ILE A 155 15.86 11.57 0.70
CA ILE A 155 15.48 11.37 2.10
C ILE A 155 16.70 10.94 2.90
N SER A 156 17.09 11.74 3.89
CA SER A 156 18.22 11.45 4.78
C SER A 156 17.97 10.24 5.66
N ASP A 157 19.03 9.61 6.15
CA ASP A 157 18.91 8.43 7.02
C ASP A 157 18.17 8.75 8.34
N LYS A 158 18.32 9.97 8.86
CA LYS A 158 17.57 10.43 10.05
C LYS A 158 16.07 10.53 9.78
N GLU A 159 15.67 10.96 8.59
CA GLU A 159 14.25 11.01 8.18
C GLU A 159 13.70 9.61 7.98
N LYS A 160 14.48 8.68 7.40
CA LYS A 160 14.09 7.27 7.26
C LYS A 160 13.87 6.61 8.61
N GLU A 161 14.78 6.84 9.56
CA GLU A 161 14.65 6.35 10.94
C GLU A 161 13.39 6.91 11.62
N THR A 162 13.16 8.21 11.47
CA THR A 162 11.97 8.88 12.01
C THR A 162 10.69 8.30 11.42
N LEU A 163 10.64 8.13 10.09
CA LEU A 163 9.52 7.54 9.38
C LEU A 163 9.23 6.11 9.85
N ASN A 164 10.28 5.28 9.96
CA ASN A 164 10.16 3.91 10.47
C ASN A 164 9.53 3.89 11.87
N ASN A 165 10.02 4.71 12.78
CA ASN A 165 9.51 4.81 14.14
C ASN A 165 8.03 5.27 14.18
N ILE A 166 7.64 6.20 13.31
CA ILE A 166 6.26 6.66 13.21
C ILE A 166 5.36 5.55 12.67
N ILE A 167 5.76 4.87 11.60
CA ILE A 167 4.99 3.77 11.01
C ILE A 167 4.77 2.65 12.03
N LEU A 168 5.81 2.26 12.79
CA LEU A 168 5.68 1.24 13.83
C LEU A 168 4.69 1.64 14.92
N LYS A 169 4.69 2.92 15.35
CA LYS A 169 3.70 3.45 16.30
C LYS A 169 2.29 3.42 15.73
N LEU A 170 2.11 3.81 14.46
CA LEU A 170 0.80 3.76 13.80
C LEU A 170 0.27 2.32 13.71
N LEU A 171 1.09 1.36 13.31
CA LEU A 171 0.73 -0.05 13.26
C LEU A 171 0.30 -0.57 14.64
N LYS A 172 1.07 -0.27 15.68
CA LYS A 172 0.72 -0.63 17.05
C LYS A 172 -0.61 -0.03 17.50
N ASN A 173 -0.85 1.24 17.20
CA ASN A 173 -2.09 1.92 17.59
C ASN A 173 -3.33 1.35 16.90
N ILE A 174 -3.19 0.84 15.68
CA ILE A 174 -4.28 0.21 14.93
C ILE A 174 -4.54 -1.20 15.47
N GLN A 175 -3.48 -1.97 15.74
CA GLN A 175 -3.58 -3.37 16.21
C GLN A 175 -4.09 -3.50 17.65
N ASN A 176 -3.83 -2.50 18.51
CA ASN A 176 -4.27 -2.53 19.92
C ASN A 176 -5.72 -2.04 20.12
N ARG A 177 -6.49 -1.82 19.06
CA ARG A 177 -7.90 -1.39 19.13
C ARG A 177 -8.91 -2.55 19.00
N GLU A 178 -8.41 -3.78 18.89
CA GLU A 178 -9.18 -5.02 18.97
C GLU A 178 -8.99 -5.67 20.36
#